data_26a21a5d7866817393deaeb0fccc8910
#
_entry.id   26a21a5d7866817393deaeb0fccc8910
#
_cell.length_a   1.000
_cell.length_b   1.000
_cell.length_c   1.000
_cell.angle_alpha   90.00
_cell.angle_beta   90.00
_cell.angle_gamma   90.00
#
_symmetry.space_group_name_H-M   'P 1'
#
loop_
_entity.id
_entity.type
_entity.pdbx_description
1 polymer ?
#
loop_
_entity_poly.entity_id
_entity_poly.type
_entity_poly.pdbx_seq_one_letter_code
_entity_poly.pdbx_strand_id
1 'polypeptide(L)'
;MDEKPTYEELVLRIKALEKEKQERNRMRGAAIHKEEWPTHEIKPKKIPEIPIPETDLQSIINVKEIQSIMDDFYSLTNMATAILDLKGNVIEATGWQDICTKFHRINPETARNCTESDLFLAKNLKQGEYIEYKCKNGLRDVVTPLYVGTTHLGNIYAGQFFYDDEPIDEEFFTNQAETYGFDKDSYMDAFRRIPTYNRETITHLMSFLVKFATYIS
;
A
#
# COMPACT_ATOMS: atom_id res chain seq x y z
N MET A 1 28.96 28.95 -31.09
CA MET A 1 29.50 27.76 -30.39
C MET A 1 29.29 28.05 -28.92
N ASP A 2 28.30 27.43 -28.31
CA ASP A 2 28.08 27.60 -26.88
C ASP A 2 29.16 26.80 -26.14
N GLU A 3 29.97 27.53 -25.37
CA GLU A 3 30.97 26.91 -24.50
C GLU A 3 30.27 26.07 -23.43
N LYS A 4 30.71 24.83 -23.27
CA LYS A 4 30.20 23.96 -22.22
C LYS A 4 30.58 24.54 -20.84
N PRO A 5 29.62 24.60 -19.89
CA PRO A 5 29.90 25.14 -18.57
C PRO A 5 31.00 24.33 -17.86
N THR A 6 31.83 25.03 -17.12
CA THR A 6 32.91 24.44 -16.32
C THR A 6 32.31 23.67 -15.12
N TYR A 7 33.09 22.76 -14.54
CA TYR A 7 32.71 22.02 -13.35
C TYR A 7 32.29 22.94 -12.17
N GLU A 8 33.03 24.03 -11.99
CA GLU A 8 32.75 25.02 -10.94
C GLU A 8 31.42 25.75 -11.18
N GLU A 9 31.11 26.12 -12.40
CA GLU A 9 29.85 26.74 -12.79
C GLU A 9 28.66 25.77 -12.57
N LEU A 10 28.83 24.48 -12.86
CA LEU A 10 27.81 23.47 -12.61
C LEU A 10 27.57 23.29 -11.11
N VAL A 11 28.61 23.26 -10.28
CA VAL A 11 28.49 23.16 -8.81
C VAL A 11 27.77 24.38 -8.23
N LEU A 12 28.08 25.60 -8.70
CA LEU A 12 27.38 26.81 -8.27
C LEU A 12 25.88 26.78 -8.66
N ARG A 13 25.59 26.27 -9.86
CA ARG A 13 24.21 26.16 -10.35
C ARG A 13 23.39 25.11 -9.57
N ILE A 14 24.01 23.98 -9.21
CA ILE A 14 23.37 22.97 -8.33
C ILE A 14 23.04 23.58 -6.97
N LYS A 15 23.99 24.26 -6.31
CA LYS A 15 23.76 24.92 -5.01
C LYS A 15 22.64 25.97 -5.07
N ALA A 16 22.57 26.74 -6.16
CA ALA A 16 21.50 27.71 -6.35
C ALA A 16 20.13 27.05 -6.50
N LEU A 17 20.02 25.94 -7.26
CA LEU A 17 18.80 25.19 -7.44
C LEU A 17 18.33 24.48 -6.15
N GLU A 18 19.26 23.97 -5.36
CA GLU A 18 18.96 23.37 -4.04
C GLU A 18 18.39 24.41 -3.07
N LYS A 19 18.98 25.61 -3.05
CA LYS A 19 18.49 26.74 -2.25
C LYS A 19 17.07 27.17 -2.68
N GLU A 20 16.84 27.29 -3.97
CA GLU A 20 15.52 27.64 -4.53
C GLU A 20 14.48 26.55 -4.21
N LYS A 21 14.85 25.27 -4.26
CA LYS A 21 14.01 24.14 -3.87
C LYS A 21 13.64 24.21 -2.36
N GLN A 22 14.60 24.55 -1.51
CA GLN A 22 14.35 24.70 -0.07
C GLN A 22 13.43 25.89 0.23
N GLU A 23 13.64 27.04 -0.42
CA GLU A 23 12.76 28.21 -0.27
C GLU A 23 11.34 27.94 -0.77
N ARG A 24 11.19 27.24 -1.89
CA ARG A 24 9.88 26.83 -2.43
C ARG A 24 9.14 25.85 -1.50
N ASN A 25 9.86 24.91 -0.89
CA ASN A 25 9.27 23.99 0.11
C ASN A 25 8.88 24.73 1.40
N ARG A 26 9.67 25.73 1.82
CA ARG A 26 9.37 26.59 2.96
C ARG A 26 8.14 27.46 2.71
N MET A 27 8.00 28.01 1.52
CA MET A 27 6.80 28.79 1.14
C MET A 27 5.55 27.92 0.97
N ARG A 28 5.68 26.68 0.47
CA ARG A 28 4.58 25.72 0.46
C ARG A 28 4.14 25.31 1.86
N GLY A 29 5.07 25.13 2.79
CA GLY A 29 4.75 24.88 4.20
C GLY A 29 4.11 26.06 4.92
N ALA A 30 4.44 27.29 4.50
CA ALA A 30 3.86 28.53 5.07
C ALA A 30 2.49 28.91 4.47
N ALA A 31 2.18 28.45 3.25
CA ALA A 31 0.90 28.73 2.58
C ALA A 31 -0.27 27.87 3.10
N ILE A 32 0.00 26.89 3.97
CA ILE A 32 -1.04 26.06 4.60
C ILE A 32 -1.58 26.69 5.90
N HIS A 33 -1.04 27.82 6.35
CA HIS A 33 -1.55 28.54 7.52
C HIS A 33 -2.09 29.92 7.16
N LYS A 34 -3.38 30.04 7.39
CA LYS A 34 -4.22 31.28 7.50
C LYS A 34 -4.95 31.72 6.24
N GLU A 35 -5.98 30.97 5.87
CA GLU A 35 -7.26 31.65 5.61
C GLU A 35 -8.18 31.33 6.79
N GLU A 36 -8.38 32.30 7.66
CA GLU A 36 -9.43 32.25 8.68
C GLU A 36 -10.77 32.34 7.98
N TRP A 37 -11.40 31.20 7.74
CA TRP A 37 -12.82 31.16 7.41
C TRP A 37 -13.59 31.70 8.61
N PRO A 38 -14.61 32.57 8.41
CA PRO A 38 -15.46 33.02 9.50
C PRO A 38 -16.11 31.79 10.12
N THR A 39 -15.76 31.51 11.37
CA THR A 39 -16.37 30.47 12.20
C THR A 39 -17.78 30.86 12.57
N HIS A 40 -18.71 30.75 11.62
CA HIS A 40 -20.08 30.52 12.01
C HIS A 40 -20.14 29.06 12.48
N GLU A 41 -20.36 28.86 13.78
CA GLU A 41 -20.72 27.57 14.34
C GLU A 41 -21.97 27.03 13.63
N ILE A 42 -21.76 26.36 12.51
CA ILE A 42 -22.76 25.46 11.95
C ILE A 42 -22.73 24.25 12.86
N LYS A 43 -23.60 24.24 13.89
CA LYS A 43 -23.86 23.01 14.65
C LYS A 43 -24.20 21.94 13.65
N PRO A 44 -23.41 20.84 13.56
CA PRO A 44 -23.69 19.78 12.61
C PRO A 44 -25.10 19.27 12.94
N LYS A 45 -26.06 19.49 12.02
CA LYS A 45 -27.32 18.75 12.06
C LYS A 45 -26.91 17.27 12.03
N LYS A 46 -27.25 16.52 13.08
CA LYS A 46 -27.17 15.06 13.02
C LYS A 46 -27.93 14.63 11.79
N ILE A 47 -27.21 14.30 10.73
CA ILE A 47 -27.79 13.56 9.60
C ILE A 47 -28.21 12.24 10.26
N PRO A 48 -29.49 11.82 10.14
CA PRO A 48 -29.89 10.51 10.65
C PRO A 48 -28.92 9.49 10.03
N GLU A 49 -28.27 8.71 10.86
CA GLU A 49 -27.56 7.52 10.41
C GLU A 49 -28.63 6.64 9.76
N ILE A 50 -28.73 6.72 8.43
CA ILE A 50 -29.48 5.74 7.65
C ILE A 50 -28.65 4.46 7.88
N PRO A 51 -29.20 3.41 8.55
CA PRO A 51 -28.48 2.15 8.64
C PRO A 51 -28.25 1.69 7.21
N ILE A 52 -27.02 1.80 6.74
CA ILE A 52 -26.64 1.15 5.49
C ILE A 52 -26.83 -0.34 5.81
N PRO A 53 -27.72 -1.07 5.13
CA PRO A 53 -27.84 -2.52 5.31
C PRO A 53 -26.43 -3.08 5.23
N GLU A 54 -26.13 -4.25 5.83
CA GLU A 54 -24.82 -4.92 5.68
C GLU A 54 -24.52 -5.04 4.18
N THR A 55 -23.99 -3.97 3.62
CA THR A 55 -23.81 -3.83 2.18
C THR A 55 -22.48 -4.46 1.90
N ASP A 56 -22.53 -5.61 1.27
CA ASP A 56 -21.36 -6.33 0.80
C ASP A 56 -20.64 -5.44 -0.21
N LEU A 57 -19.34 -5.19 0.02
CA LEU A 57 -18.51 -4.39 -0.88
C LEU A 57 -18.63 -4.85 -2.33
N GLN A 58 -18.76 -6.17 -2.57
CA GLN A 58 -18.95 -6.76 -3.90
C GLN A 58 -20.24 -6.31 -4.60
N SER A 59 -21.24 -5.88 -3.86
CA SER A 59 -22.51 -5.38 -4.44
C SER A 59 -22.44 -3.93 -4.91
N ILE A 60 -21.43 -3.19 -4.43
CA ILE A 60 -21.26 -1.76 -4.72
C ILE A 60 -20.26 -1.53 -5.83
N ILE A 61 -19.16 -2.28 -5.83
CA ILE A 61 -18.06 -2.11 -6.79
C ILE A 61 -18.22 -3.05 -7.99
N ASN A 62 -17.83 -2.56 -9.17
CA ASN A 62 -17.73 -3.44 -10.34
C ASN A 62 -16.43 -4.24 -10.27
N VAL A 63 -16.49 -5.42 -9.60
CA VAL A 63 -15.32 -6.28 -9.38
C VAL A 63 -14.54 -6.57 -10.68
N LYS A 64 -15.24 -6.79 -11.80
CA LYS A 64 -14.58 -7.10 -13.08
C LYS A 64 -13.78 -5.93 -13.63
N GLU A 65 -14.29 -4.71 -13.53
CA GLU A 65 -13.56 -3.52 -13.96
C GLU A 65 -12.36 -3.25 -13.07
N ILE A 66 -12.54 -3.41 -11.76
CA ILE A 66 -11.45 -3.26 -10.79
C ILE A 66 -10.38 -4.32 -11.01
N GLN A 67 -10.75 -5.58 -11.22
CA GLN A 67 -9.82 -6.66 -11.57
C GLN A 67 -8.97 -6.27 -12.80
N SER A 68 -9.61 -5.80 -13.87
CA SER A 68 -8.91 -5.38 -15.10
C SER A 68 -7.90 -4.24 -14.81
N ILE A 69 -8.28 -3.26 -14.01
CA ILE A 69 -7.39 -2.14 -13.62
C ILE A 69 -6.21 -2.65 -12.78
N MET A 70 -6.46 -3.58 -11.85
CA MET A 70 -5.40 -4.16 -11.03
C MET A 70 -4.46 -5.08 -11.84
N ASP A 71 -4.98 -5.78 -12.84
CA ASP A 71 -4.17 -6.57 -13.78
C ASP A 71 -3.24 -5.68 -14.61
N ASP A 72 -3.75 -4.55 -15.11
CA ASP A 72 -2.95 -3.55 -15.82
C ASP A 72 -1.90 -2.91 -14.88
N PHE A 73 -2.31 -2.58 -13.65
CA PHE A 73 -1.39 -2.05 -12.64
C PHE A 73 -0.26 -3.04 -12.33
N TYR A 74 -0.58 -4.31 -12.14
CA TYR A 74 0.42 -5.36 -11.94
C TYR A 74 1.36 -5.50 -13.14
N SER A 75 0.81 -5.50 -14.35
CA SER A 75 1.61 -5.61 -15.58
C SER A 75 2.63 -4.48 -15.74
N LEU A 76 2.31 -3.27 -15.24
CA LEU A 76 3.19 -2.10 -15.29
C LEU A 76 4.19 -2.06 -14.14
N THR A 77 3.82 -2.54 -12.96
CA THR A 77 4.58 -2.29 -11.71
C THR A 77 5.19 -3.55 -11.12
N ASN A 78 4.70 -4.72 -11.53
CA ASN A 78 4.96 -6.03 -10.90
C ASN A 78 4.55 -6.07 -9.40
N MET A 79 3.75 -5.08 -8.93
CA MET A 79 3.27 -5.03 -7.54
C MET A 79 1.97 -5.80 -7.41
N ALA A 80 2.01 -6.86 -6.62
CA ALA A 80 0.81 -7.62 -6.31
C ALA A 80 -0.18 -6.77 -5.51
N THR A 81 -1.47 -6.92 -5.80
CA THR A 81 -2.55 -6.22 -5.11
C THR A 81 -3.66 -7.18 -4.70
N ALA A 82 -4.44 -6.75 -3.73
CA ALA A 82 -5.70 -7.40 -3.39
C ALA A 82 -6.70 -6.42 -2.77
N ILE A 83 -7.98 -6.72 -2.93
CA ILE A 83 -9.05 -6.07 -2.20
C ILE A 83 -9.68 -7.10 -1.27
N LEU A 84 -9.70 -6.79 0.02
CA LEU A 84 -10.33 -7.61 1.03
C LEU A 84 -11.46 -6.83 1.71
N ASP A 85 -12.52 -7.55 2.06
CA ASP A 85 -13.56 -7.02 2.95
C ASP A 85 -13.05 -6.90 4.40
N LEU A 86 -13.86 -6.33 5.29
CA LEU A 86 -13.51 -6.16 6.70
C LEU A 86 -13.46 -7.48 7.49
N LYS A 87 -13.92 -8.59 6.90
CA LYS A 87 -13.85 -9.94 7.46
C LYS A 87 -12.60 -10.69 7.02
N GLY A 88 -11.83 -10.12 6.06
CA GLY A 88 -10.62 -10.70 5.47
C GLY A 88 -10.90 -11.62 4.28
N ASN A 89 -12.13 -11.61 3.73
CA ASN A 89 -12.41 -12.33 2.50
C ASN A 89 -11.81 -11.58 1.32
N VAL A 90 -11.11 -12.30 0.45
CA VAL A 90 -10.52 -11.78 -0.77
C VAL A 90 -11.60 -11.57 -1.81
N ILE A 91 -11.78 -10.33 -2.26
CA ILE A 91 -12.73 -9.94 -3.31
C ILE A 91 -12.05 -9.94 -4.67
N GLU A 92 -10.83 -9.42 -4.72
CA GLU A 92 -9.98 -9.34 -5.88
C GLU A 92 -8.54 -9.63 -5.47
N ALA A 93 -7.75 -10.27 -6.34
CA ALA A 93 -6.32 -10.45 -6.13
C ALA A 93 -5.59 -10.61 -7.45
N THR A 94 -4.49 -9.87 -7.62
CA THR A 94 -3.64 -9.90 -8.81
C THR A 94 -2.18 -10.02 -8.41
N GLY A 95 -1.44 -10.90 -9.08
CA GLY A 95 0.03 -11.01 -8.97
C GLY A 95 0.56 -11.57 -7.65
N TRP A 96 -0.27 -12.19 -6.83
CA TRP A 96 0.17 -12.74 -5.54
C TRP A 96 1.31 -13.73 -5.68
N GLN A 97 2.29 -13.61 -4.79
CA GLN A 97 3.49 -14.42 -4.79
C GLN A 97 3.20 -15.88 -4.47
N ASP A 98 3.91 -16.78 -5.14
CA ASP A 98 3.79 -18.22 -4.93
C ASP A 98 4.00 -18.65 -3.47
N ILE A 99 4.89 -17.97 -2.75
CA ILE A 99 5.15 -18.26 -1.33
C ILE A 99 3.89 -18.05 -0.48
N CYS A 100 3.05 -17.07 -0.82
CA CYS A 100 1.80 -16.81 -0.13
C CYS A 100 0.70 -17.78 -0.57
N THR A 101 0.53 -17.99 -1.87
CA THR A 101 -0.60 -18.76 -2.43
C THR A 101 -0.40 -20.27 -2.32
N LYS A 102 0.83 -20.77 -2.42
CA LYS A 102 1.14 -22.19 -2.42
C LYS A 102 1.62 -22.73 -1.06
N PHE A 103 1.98 -21.82 -0.13
CA PHE A 103 2.53 -22.22 1.18
C PHE A 103 1.78 -21.53 2.34
N HIS A 104 1.93 -20.20 2.50
CA HIS A 104 1.46 -19.53 3.71
C HIS A 104 -0.06 -19.59 3.89
N ARG A 105 -0.84 -19.49 2.83
CA ARG A 105 -2.32 -19.50 2.91
C ARG A 105 -2.92 -20.91 2.86
N ILE A 106 -2.11 -21.93 2.60
CA ILE A 106 -2.55 -23.34 2.58
C ILE A 106 -2.35 -24.00 3.96
N ASN A 107 -1.25 -23.71 4.64
CA ASN A 107 -0.98 -24.24 5.96
C ASN A 107 -1.82 -23.47 7.01
N PRO A 108 -2.56 -24.16 7.91
CA PRO A 108 -3.47 -23.49 8.85
C PRO A 108 -2.82 -22.47 9.79
N GLU A 109 -1.57 -22.73 10.22
CA GLU A 109 -0.87 -21.85 11.16
C GLU A 109 -0.37 -20.59 10.48
N THR A 110 0.27 -20.70 9.32
CA THR A 110 0.75 -19.55 8.57
C THR A 110 -0.42 -18.77 7.93
N ALA A 111 -1.53 -19.43 7.55
CA ALA A 111 -2.75 -18.77 7.10
C ALA A 111 -3.38 -17.91 8.21
N ARG A 112 -3.36 -18.38 9.45
CA ARG A 112 -3.78 -17.56 10.60
C ARG A 112 -2.89 -16.33 10.76
N ASN A 113 -1.57 -16.47 10.60
CA ASN A 113 -0.64 -15.34 10.63
C ASN A 113 -0.95 -14.30 9.54
N CYS A 114 -1.32 -14.74 8.31
CA CYS A 114 -1.78 -13.84 7.25
C CYS A 114 -3.02 -13.06 7.70
N THR A 115 -4.08 -13.78 8.10
CA THR A 115 -5.36 -13.15 8.49
C THR A 115 -5.20 -12.18 9.66
N GLU A 116 -4.42 -12.56 10.69
CA GLU A 116 -4.16 -11.68 11.82
C GLU A 116 -3.39 -10.41 11.42
N SER A 117 -2.45 -10.52 10.49
CA SER A 117 -1.70 -9.38 9.97
C SER A 117 -2.61 -8.45 9.17
N ASP A 118 -3.42 -9.01 8.26
CA ASP A 118 -4.31 -8.26 7.37
C ASP A 118 -5.39 -7.49 8.16
N LEU A 119 -6.00 -8.13 9.17
CA LEU A 119 -7.10 -7.54 9.92
C LEU A 119 -6.67 -6.56 11.02
N PHE A 120 -5.52 -6.82 11.68
CA PHE A 120 -5.10 -6.02 12.83
C PHE A 120 -4.76 -4.58 12.46
N LEU A 121 -4.08 -4.38 11.35
CA LEU A 121 -3.52 -3.08 10.97
C LEU A 121 -4.51 -2.19 10.21
N ALA A 122 -5.46 -2.80 9.51
CA ALA A 122 -6.47 -2.07 8.75
C ALA A 122 -7.59 -1.44 9.62
N LYS A 123 -7.71 -1.84 10.90
CA LYS A 123 -8.84 -1.51 11.77
C LYS A 123 -9.06 -0.02 12.03
N ASN A 124 -8.01 0.80 12.00
CA ASN A 124 -8.06 2.20 12.43
C ASN A 124 -7.62 3.19 11.36
N LEU A 125 -7.46 2.74 10.12
CA LEU A 125 -7.08 3.60 9.00
C LEU A 125 -8.24 4.51 8.61
N LYS A 126 -7.92 5.79 8.42
CA LYS A 126 -8.86 6.78 7.90
C LYS A 126 -8.74 6.87 6.38
N GLN A 127 -9.81 7.31 5.75
CA GLN A 127 -9.81 7.57 4.31
C GLN A 127 -8.61 8.48 3.94
N GLY A 128 -7.87 8.08 2.91
CA GLY A 128 -6.69 8.80 2.44
C GLY A 128 -5.38 8.47 3.16
N GLU A 129 -5.41 7.66 4.22
CA GLU A 129 -4.22 7.16 4.89
C GLU A 129 -3.78 5.81 4.30
N TYR A 130 -2.54 5.43 4.54
CA TYR A 130 -2.06 4.07 4.34
C TYR A 130 -1.09 3.69 5.46
N ILE A 131 -0.93 2.40 5.67
CA ILE A 131 0.03 1.86 6.62
C ILE A 131 0.90 0.81 5.93
N GLU A 132 2.17 0.79 6.29
CA GLU A 132 3.12 -0.24 5.89
C GLU A 132 3.40 -1.14 7.09
N TYR A 133 3.53 -2.43 6.83
CA TYR A 133 3.85 -3.40 7.87
C TYR A 133 4.63 -4.60 7.34
N LYS A 134 5.29 -5.31 8.25
CA LYS A 134 5.86 -6.63 7.98
C LYS A 134 4.89 -7.66 8.55
N CYS A 135 4.34 -8.51 7.68
CA CYS A 135 3.40 -9.55 8.10
C CYS A 135 4.10 -10.61 8.97
N LYS A 136 3.35 -11.37 9.75
CA LYS A 136 3.90 -12.39 10.64
C LYS A 136 4.66 -13.51 9.91
N ASN A 137 4.44 -13.66 8.62
CA ASN A 137 5.19 -14.59 7.77
C ASN A 137 6.41 -13.95 7.09
N GLY A 138 6.76 -12.70 7.44
CA GLY A 138 8.05 -12.09 7.11
C GLY A 138 8.08 -11.18 5.89
N LEU A 139 6.97 -10.98 5.18
CA LEU A 139 6.90 -10.14 3.97
C LEU A 139 6.38 -8.74 4.30
N ARG A 140 6.76 -7.76 3.46
CA ARG A 140 6.23 -6.40 3.52
C ARG A 140 4.93 -6.30 2.73
N ASP A 141 3.96 -5.66 3.34
CA ASP A 141 2.68 -5.29 2.76
C ASP A 141 2.35 -3.84 3.14
N VAL A 142 1.58 -3.17 2.29
CA VAL A 142 1.01 -1.85 2.54
C VAL A 142 -0.50 -1.93 2.32
N VAL A 143 -1.25 -1.17 3.10
CA VAL A 143 -2.71 -1.21 3.06
C VAL A 143 -3.29 0.21 3.14
N THR A 144 -4.31 0.47 2.32
CA THR A 144 -5.15 1.67 2.38
C THR A 144 -6.61 1.28 2.48
N PRO A 145 -7.42 1.99 3.27
CA PRO A 145 -8.82 1.63 3.46
C PRO A 145 -9.67 2.05 2.25
N LEU A 146 -10.71 1.28 2.00
CA LEU A 146 -11.72 1.56 1.00
C LEU A 146 -13.01 1.99 1.69
N TYR A 147 -13.38 3.25 1.48
CA TYR A 147 -14.61 3.83 2.02
C TYR A 147 -15.64 4.03 0.91
N VAL A 148 -16.91 3.91 1.23
CA VAL A 148 -18.01 4.38 0.40
C VAL A 148 -18.78 5.41 1.21
N GLY A 149 -18.71 6.67 0.79
CA GLY A 149 -19.15 7.79 1.61
C GLY A 149 -18.32 7.87 2.91
N THR A 150 -18.96 7.66 4.06
CA THR A 150 -18.30 7.65 5.38
C THR A 150 -18.10 6.23 5.94
N THR A 151 -18.52 5.20 5.21
CA THR A 151 -18.50 3.82 5.68
C THR A 151 -17.28 3.08 5.17
N HIS A 152 -16.46 2.55 6.08
CA HIS A 152 -15.34 1.68 5.77
C HIS A 152 -15.88 0.29 5.38
N LEU A 153 -15.64 -0.16 4.16
CA LEU A 153 -16.18 -1.41 3.63
C LEU A 153 -15.12 -2.47 3.30
N GLY A 154 -13.88 -2.08 3.17
CA GLY A 154 -12.79 -2.98 2.84
C GLY A 154 -11.45 -2.27 2.79
N ASN A 155 -10.44 -2.96 2.29
CA ASN A 155 -9.09 -2.43 2.19
C ASN A 155 -8.44 -2.88 0.90
N ILE A 156 -7.60 -2.01 0.33
CA ILE A 156 -6.71 -2.32 -0.79
C ILE A 156 -5.33 -2.60 -0.22
N TYR A 157 -4.81 -3.77 -0.50
CA TYR A 157 -3.45 -4.20 -0.14
C TYR A 157 -2.57 -4.15 -1.37
N ALA A 158 -1.31 -3.75 -1.18
CA ALA A 158 -0.27 -3.95 -2.15
C ALA A 158 0.94 -4.55 -1.44
N GLY A 159 1.46 -5.62 -1.99
CA GLY A 159 2.49 -6.27 -1.22
C GLY A 159 3.00 -7.55 -1.80
N GLN A 160 3.59 -8.18 -0.85
CA GLN A 160 4.46 -9.33 -0.83
C GLN A 160 5.79 -8.99 -1.48
N PHE A 161 6.53 -8.09 -0.81
CA PHE A 161 7.82 -7.60 -1.30
C PHE A 161 8.87 -7.50 -0.17
N PHE A 162 10.10 -7.19 -0.56
CA PHE A 162 11.18 -6.74 0.31
C PHE A 162 11.65 -5.34 -0.09
N TYR A 163 12.30 -4.62 0.83
CA TYR A 163 13.05 -3.42 0.49
C TYR A 163 14.47 -3.76 0.05
N ASP A 164 14.99 -3.03 -0.92
CA ASP A 164 16.37 -3.17 -1.41
C ASP A 164 17.42 -2.61 -0.43
N ASP A 165 16.99 -1.76 0.51
CA ASP A 165 17.80 -1.17 1.58
C ASP A 165 17.74 -1.95 2.91
N GLU A 166 17.02 -3.07 2.98
CA GLU A 166 16.92 -3.91 4.17
C GLU A 166 17.55 -5.29 3.97
N PRO A 167 18.23 -5.82 5.00
CA PRO A 167 18.73 -7.19 4.93
C PRO A 167 17.55 -8.17 4.88
N ILE A 168 17.63 -9.12 3.95
CA ILE A 168 16.65 -10.20 3.83
C ILE A 168 17.12 -11.36 4.72
N ASP A 169 16.29 -11.74 5.67
CA ASP A 169 16.57 -12.81 6.62
C ASP A 169 16.21 -14.19 6.00
N GLU A 170 17.12 -14.73 5.19
CA GLU A 170 16.94 -16.03 4.54
C GLU A 170 16.85 -17.19 5.55
N GLU A 171 17.52 -17.05 6.71
CA GLU A 171 17.48 -18.04 7.79
C GLU A 171 16.07 -18.15 8.38
N PHE A 172 15.38 -17.02 8.56
CA PHE A 172 13.99 -17.00 9.01
C PHE A 172 13.09 -17.82 8.09
N PHE A 173 13.19 -17.66 6.77
CA PHE A 173 12.38 -18.41 5.80
C PHE A 173 12.78 -19.89 5.75
N THR A 174 14.06 -20.21 5.86
CA THR A 174 14.53 -21.59 5.97
C THR A 174 13.94 -22.30 7.19
N ASN A 175 14.00 -21.66 8.35
CA ASN A 175 13.42 -22.18 9.60
C ASN A 175 11.89 -22.30 9.52
N GLN A 176 11.25 -21.40 8.79
CA GLN A 176 9.81 -21.44 8.55
C GLN A 176 9.41 -22.66 7.70
N ALA A 177 10.19 -22.99 6.66
CA ALA A 177 9.97 -24.20 5.88
C ALA A 177 10.05 -25.47 6.74
N GLU A 178 11.04 -25.56 7.62
CA GLU A 178 11.21 -26.70 8.53
C GLU A 178 10.10 -26.76 9.58
N THR A 179 9.74 -25.62 10.19
CA THR A 179 8.73 -25.53 11.25
C THR A 179 7.35 -25.96 10.77
N TYR A 180 6.96 -25.54 9.56
CA TYR A 180 5.62 -25.77 9.02
C TYR A 180 5.57 -26.95 8.04
N GLY A 181 6.68 -27.67 7.85
CA GLY A 181 6.74 -28.85 7.01
C GLY A 181 6.57 -28.57 5.52
N PHE A 182 6.99 -27.40 5.06
CA PHE A 182 7.02 -27.09 3.63
C PHE A 182 8.16 -27.86 2.94
N ASP A 183 7.95 -28.22 1.66
CA ASP A 183 9.05 -28.66 0.83
C ASP A 183 10.07 -27.53 0.69
N LYS A 184 11.24 -27.72 1.28
CA LYS A 184 12.26 -26.67 1.45
C LYS A 184 12.71 -26.08 0.12
N ASP A 185 12.95 -26.92 -0.86
CA ASP A 185 13.49 -26.48 -2.16
C ASP A 185 12.43 -25.64 -2.90
N SER A 186 11.20 -26.12 -2.97
CA SER A 186 10.09 -25.41 -3.59
C SER A 186 9.74 -24.11 -2.85
N TYR A 187 9.80 -24.11 -1.51
CA TYR A 187 9.52 -22.93 -0.70
C TYR A 187 10.60 -21.86 -0.88
N MET A 188 11.87 -22.23 -0.81
CA MET A 188 12.99 -21.30 -1.02
C MET A 188 13.09 -20.82 -2.47
N ASP A 189 12.64 -21.61 -3.44
CA ASP A 189 12.50 -21.16 -4.81
C ASP A 189 11.40 -20.10 -4.96
N ALA A 190 10.25 -20.28 -4.29
CA ALA A 190 9.21 -19.25 -4.22
C ALA A 190 9.69 -17.99 -3.49
N PHE A 191 10.45 -18.14 -2.40
CA PHE A 191 11.09 -17.03 -1.68
C PHE A 191 12.00 -16.18 -2.57
N ARG A 192 12.84 -16.80 -3.40
CA ARG A 192 13.78 -16.08 -4.28
C ARG A 192 13.09 -15.29 -5.41
N ARG A 193 11.81 -15.56 -5.68
CA ARG A 193 11.02 -14.82 -6.67
C ARG A 193 10.30 -13.61 -6.11
N ILE A 194 10.36 -13.38 -4.78
CA ILE A 194 9.73 -12.22 -4.17
C ILE A 194 10.42 -10.95 -4.68
N PRO A 195 9.65 -9.98 -5.21
CA PRO A 195 10.23 -8.75 -5.72
C PRO A 195 10.81 -7.87 -4.62
N THR A 196 11.81 -7.08 -4.98
CA THR A 196 12.40 -6.03 -4.15
C THR A 196 12.10 -4.67 -4.73
N TYR A 197 11.80 -3.69 -3.86
CA TYR A 197 11.51 -2.31 -4.25
C TYR A 197 12.29 -1.34 -3.39
N ASN A 198 12.63 -0.16 -3.95
CA ASN A 198 13.07 0.96 -3.15
C ASN A 198 11.87 1.69 -2.51
N ARG A 199 12.13 2.47 -1.46
CA ARG A 199 11.09 3.17 -0.70
C ARG A 199 10.36 4.24 -1.50
N GLU A 200 11.06 4.89 -2.43
CA GLU A 200 10.46 5.90 -3.30
C GLU A 200 9.40 5.29 -4.22
N THR A 201 9.71 4.14 -4.81
CA THR A 201 8.76 3.38 -5.63
C THR A 201 7.50 3.03 -4.84
N ILE A 202 7.65 2.47 -3.63
CA ILE A 202 6.50 2.14 -2.78
C ILE A 202 5.68 3.39 -2.44
N THR A 203 6.33 4.51 -2.13
CA THR A 203 5.63 5.77 -1.86
C THR A 203 4.79 6.23 -3.06
N HIS A 204 5.31 6.12 -4.28
CA HIS A 204 4.58 6.49 -5.50
C HIS A 204 3.42 5.52 -5.79
N LEU A 205 3.64 4.21 -5.64
CA LEU A 205 2.61 3.20 -5.81
C LEU A 205 1.47 3.42 -4.82
N MET A 206 1.79 3.69 -3.55
CA MET A 206 0.77 3.98 -2.52
C MET A 206 0.05 5.28 -2.76
N SER A 207 0.74 6.33 -3.24
CA SER A 207 0.07 7.57 -3.64
C SER A 207 -0.97 7.35 -4.74
N PHE A 208 -0.70 6.44 -5.68
CA PHE A 208 -1.67 6.05 -6.70
C PHE A 208 -2.83 5.26 -6.08
N LEU A 209 -2.57 4.22 -5.28
CA LEU A 209 -3.61 3.36 -4.71
C LEU A 209 -4.53 4.10 -3.73
N VAL A 210 -4.00 5.04 -2.94
CA VAL A 210 -4.81 5.91 -2.06
C VAL A 210 -5.76 6.80 -2.89
N LYS A 211 -5.28 7.37 -3.98
CA LYS A 211 -6.14 8.16 -4.89
C LYS A 211 -7.18 7.29 -5.57
N PHE A 212 -6.77 6.10 -6.02
CA PHE A 212 -7.66 5.12 -6.62
C PHE A 212 -8.76 4.69 -5.63
N ALA A 213 -8.39 4.35 -4.39
CA ALA A 213 -9.34 4.03 -3.32
C ALA A 213 -10.34 5.17 -3.09
N THR A 214 -9.87 6.43 -3.13
CA THR A 214 -10.74 7.60 -2.97
C THR A 214 -11.65 7.82 -4.19
N TYR A 215 -11.19 7.48 -5.39
CA TYR A 215 -11.96 7.67 -6.63
C TYR A 215 -13.09 6.65 -6.80
N ILE A 216 -12.89 5.40 -6.35
CA ILE A 216 -13.89 4.32 -6.44
C ILE A 216 -14.86 4.29 -5.24
N SER A 217 -14.73 5.24 -4.32
CA SER A 217 -15.49 5.36 -3.05
C SER A 217 -16.80 6.11 -3.19
#